data_df3919b25d5fceb6609fb5ef53e37039
#
_entry.id   df3919b25d5fceb6609fb5ef53e37039
#
_cell.length_a   1.000
_cell.length_b   1.000
_cell.length_c   1.000
_cell.angle_alpha   90.00
_cell.angle_beta   90.00
_cell.angle_gamma   90.00
#
_symmetry.space_group_name_H-M   'P 1'
#
loop_
_entity.id
_entity.type
_entity.pdbx_description
1 polymer ?
#
loop_
_entity_poly.entity_id
_entity_poly.type
_entity_poly.pdbx_seq_one_letter_code
_entity_poly.pdbx_strand_id
1 'polypeptide(L)'
;MISSLHGAVAHIGLDRITLVVGGVGLLVHVTAATAAGLRTGQEATVSTTLVVREDSLTLFGFASADERDMFETAQSVSGVGPRIALAMLSVMGPDELRTALAMGDTKALSKIPGIGPMSAQRLVPETK
;
A
#
# COMPACT_ATOMS: atom_id res chain seq x y z
N MET A 1 5.90 -12.31 4.94
CA MET A 1 5.71 -13.72 4.61
C MET A 1 5.48 -13.96 3.12
N ILE A 2 4.51 -13.31 2.49
CA ILE A 2 4.35 -13.35 1.04
C ILE A 2 4.89 -12.05 0.48
N SER A 3 6.10 -12.09 -0.10
CA SER A 3 6.81 -10.90 -0.52
C SER A 3 6.53 -10.48 -1.96
N SER A 4 6.06 -11.41 -2.79
CA SER A 4 5.66 -11.12 -4.16
C SER A 4 4.71 -12.18 -4.67
N LEU A 5 3.90 -11.80 -5.67
CA LEU A 5 3.01 -12.70 -6.38
C LEU A 5 3.15 -12.46 -7.87
N HIS A 6 3.17 -13.56 -8.64
CA HIS A 6 3.18 -13.51 -10.10
C HIS A 6 2.05 -14.36 -10.64
N GLY A 7 1.27 -13.79 -11.53
CA GLY A 7 0.17 -14.55 -12.13
C GLY A 7 -0.59 -13.74 -13.16
N ALA A 8 -1.65 -14.31 -13.68
CA ALA A 8 -2.52 -13.66 -14.65
C ALA A 8 -3.51 -12.74 -13.94
N VAL A 9 -3.68 -11.53 -14.46
CA VAL A 9 -4.67 -10.58 -13.96
C VAL A 9 -6.04 -11.00 -14.46
N ALA A 10 -6.88 -11.52 -13.56
CA ALA A 10 -8.21 -11.99 -13.91
C ALA A 10 -9.28 -10.91 -13.79
N HIS A 11 -9.09 -9.96 -12.88
CA HIS A 11 -10.05 -8.88 -12.64
C HIS A 11 -9.33 -7.66 -12.08
N ILE A 12 -9.83 -6.47 -12.45
CA ILE A 12 -9.29 -5.20 -11.98
C ILE A 12 -10.44 -4.35 -11.47
N GLY A 13 -10.36 -3.93 -10.20
CA GLY A 13 -11.24 -2.93 -9.60
C GLY A 13 -10.52 -1.59 -9.48
N LEU A 14 -11.13 -0.64 -8.78
CA LEU A 14 -10.52 0.67 -8.55
C LEU A 14 -9.29 0.58 -7.64
N ASP A 15 -9.37 -0.28 -6.62
CA ASP A 15 -8.37 -0.37 -5.56
C ASP A 15 -7.97 -1.81 -5.26
N ARG A 16 -8.28 -2.74 -6.17
CA ARG A 16 -8.00 -4.16 -5.97
C ARG A 16 -7.91 -4.89 -7.28
N ILE A 17 -7.18 -5.99 -7.28
CA ILE A 17 -7.06 -6.88 -8.43
C ILE A 17 -7.21 -8.31 -7.97
N THR A 18 -7.56 -9.19 -8.91
CA THR A 18 -7.48 -10.64 -8.69
C THR A 18 -6.36 -11.18 -9.55
N LEU A 19 -5.36 -11.81 -8.91
CA LEU A 19 -4.30 -12.52 -9.60
C LEU A 19 -4.53 -14.01 -9.49
N VAL A 20 -4.45 -14.71 -10.61
CA VAL A 20 -4.52 -16.19 -10.61
C VAL A 20 -3.12 -16.74 -10.53
N VAL A 21 -2.80 -17.33 -9.38
CA VAL A 21 -1.48 -17.89 -9.09
C VAL A 21 -1.65 -19.40 -8.86
N GLY A 22 -1.11 -20.21 -9.75
CA GLY A 22 -1.22 -21.67 -9.63
C GLY A 22 -2.67 -22.16 -9.58
N GLY A 23 -3.58 -21.51 -10.30
CA GLY A 23 -4.99 -21.87 -10.32
C GLY A 23 -5.82 -21.26 -9.19
N VAL A 24 -5.19 -20.49 -8.30
CA VAL A 24 -5.88 -19.84 -7.17
C VAL A 24 -6.05 -18.35 -7.46
N GLY A 25 -7.28 -17.85 -7.43
CA GLY A 25 -7.56 -16.42 -7.56
C GLY A 25 -7.34 -15.72 -6.24
N LEU A 26 -6.30 -14.89 -6.16
CA LEU A 26 -5.96 -14.13 -4.95
C LEU A 26 -6.41 -12.69 -5.11
N LEU A 27 -7.18 -12.21 -4.14
CA LEU A 27 -7.58 -10.81 -4.09
C LEU A 27 -6.47 -9.99 -3.44
N VAL A 28 -5.98 -8.99 -4.16
CA VAL A 28 -4.88 -8.14 -3.70
C VAL A 28 -5.35 -6.69 -3.72
N HIS A 29 -5.24 -6.01 -2.60
CA HIS A 29 -5.54 -4.58 -2.52
C HIS A 29 -4.33 -3.81 -3.04
N VAL A 30 -4.58 -2.84 -3.92
CA VAL A 30 -3.53 -2.06 -4.58
C VAL A 30 -3.91 -0.57 -4.58
N THR A 31 -2.95 0.29 -4.91
CA THR A 31 -3.28 1.69 -5.16
C THR A 31 -4.03 1.81 -6.49
N ALA A 32 -4.80 2.89 -6.64
CA ALA A 32 -5.52 3.16 -7.89
C ALA A 32 -4.55 3.27 -9.08
N ALA A 33 -3.37 3.85 -8.86
CA ALA A 33 -2.35 3.97 -9.90
C ALA A 33 -1.83 2.62 -10.35
N THR A 34 -1.60 1.69 -9.41
CA THR A 34 -1.17 0.33 -9.73
C THR A 34 -2.26 -0.40 -10.54
N ALA A 35 -3.51 -0.31 -10.09
CA ALA A 35 -4.63 -0.93 -10.79
C ALA A 35 -4.78 -0.38 -12.21
N ALA A 36 -4.64 0.93 -12.38
CA ALA A 36 -4.78 1.59 -13.69
C ALA A 36 -3.69 1.18 -14.67
N GLY A 37 -2.52 0.76 -14.17
CA GLY A 37 -1.41 0.31 -15.00
C GLY A 37 -1.49 -1.14 -15.45
N LEU A 38 -2.48 -1.90 -15.00
CA LEU A 38 -2.63 -3.31 -15.30
C LEU A 38 -3.77 -3.55 -16.29
N ARG A 39 -3.73 -4.70 -16.96
CA ARG A 39 -4.77 -5.10 -17.92
C ARG A 39 -5.20 -6.53 -17.65
N THR A 40 -6.50 -6.78 -17.76
CA THR A 40 -7.06 -8.14 -17.65
C THR A 40 -6.44 -9.06 -18.71
N GLY A 41 -6.02 -10.23 -18.28
CA GLY A 41 -5.35 -11.21 -19.15
C GLY A 41 -3.84 -11.08 -19.20
N GLN A 42 -3.29 -10.00 -18.68
CA GLN A 42 -1.85 -9.77 -18.62
C GLN A 42 -1.23 -10.60 -17.49
N GLU A 43 -0.01 -11.07 -17.71
CA GLU A 43 0.82 -11.60 -16.62
C GLU A 43 1.43 -10.41 -15.86
N ALA A 44 1.39 -10.46 -14.55
CA ALA A 44 1.92 -9.38 -13.72
C ALA A 44 2.59 -9.92 -12.48
N THR A 45 3.59 -9.19 -12.01
CA THR A 45 4.25 -9.44 -10.72
C THR A 45 4.01 -8.24 -9.85
N VAL A 46 3.55 -8.48 -8.63
CA VAL A 46 3.37 -7.41 -7.64
C VAL A 46 4.19 -7.74 -6.40
N SER A 47 4.80 -6.72 -5.80
CA SER A 47 5.45 -6.85 -4.50
C SER A 47 4.38 -6.76 -3.43
N THR A 48 4.33 -7.71 -2.50
CA THR A 48 3.19 -7.86 -1.60
C THR A 48 3.58 -7.82 -0.13
N THR A 49 2.60 -7.50 0.69
CA THR A 49 2.62 -7.68 2.13
C THR A 49 1.35 -8.39 2.53
N LEU A 50 1.48 -9.44 3.34
CA LEU A 50 0.34 -10.15 3.92
C LEU A 50 0.10 -9.59 5.32
N VAL A 51 -1.06 -8.99 5.52
CA VAL A 51 -1.47 -8.50 6.84
C VAL A 51 -2.32 -9.58 7.50
N VAL A 52 -1.80 -10.13 8.61
CA VAL A 52 -2.44 -11.20 9.36
C VAL A 52 -3.06 -10.60 10.62
N ARG A 53 -4.36 -10.79 10.75
CA ARG A 53 -5.10 -10.39 11.94
C ARG A 53 -5.85 -11.60 12.48
N GLU A 54 -6.40 -11.47 13.67
CA GLU A 54 -7.13 -12.56 14.32
C GLU A 54 -8.27 -13.10 13.46
N ASP A 55 -8.97 -12.21 12.76
CA ASP A 55 -10.16 -12.55 11.98
C ASP A 55 -10.01 -12.38 10.48
N SER A 56 -8.79 -12.08 9.97
CA SER A 56 -8.60 -11.83 8.55
C SER A 56 -7.16 -12.04 8.08
N LEU A 57 -7.04 -12.36 6.80
CA LEU A 57 -5.78 -12.37 6.06
C LEU A 57 -5.99 -11.48 4.84
N THR A 58 -5.17 -10.43 4.70
CA THR A 58 -5.34 -9.47 3.62
C THR A 58 -4.02 -9.24 2.90
N LEU A 59 -4.06 -9.36 1.57
CA LEU A 59 -2.90 -9.09 0.72
C LEU A 59 -2.95 -7.67 0.20
N PHE A 60 -1.84 -6.97 0.31
CA PHE A 60 -1.62 -5.67 -0.29
C PHE A 60 -0.50 -5.78 -1.30
N GLY A 61 -0.68 -5.22 -2.49
CA GLY A 61 0.28 -5.33 -3.57
C GLY A 61 0.70 -3.98 -4.12
N PHE A 62 1.93 -3.92 -4.58
CA PHE A 62 2.57 -2.70 -5.07
C PHE A 62 3.33 -2.99 -6.34
N ALA A 63 3.47 -1.95 -7.18
CA ALA A 63 4.19 -2.08 -8.44
C ALA A 63 5.69 -2.31 -8.22
N SER A 64 6.24 -1.89 -7.08
CA SER A 64 7.65 -2.03 -6.77
C SER A 64 7.87 -2.46 -5.32
N ALA A 65 9.04 -3.05 -5.06
CA ALA A 65 9.45 -3.40 -3.71
C ALA A 65 9.64 -2.16 -2.84
N ASP A 66 10.05 -1.04 -3.42
CA ASP A 66 10.24 0.21 -2.69
C ASP A 66 8.91 0.73 -2.12
N GLU A 67 7.83 0.69 -2.91
CA GLU A 67 6.51 1.04 -2.44
C GLU A 67 6.04 0.11 -1.31
N ARG A 68 6.26 -1.20 -1.46
CA ARG A 68 5.92 -2.17 -0.43
C ARG A 68 6.67 -1.89 0.86
N ASP A 69 7.96 -1.63 0.78
CA ASP A 69 8.78 -1.36 1.96
C ASP A 69 8.32 -0.09 2.66
N MET A 70 7.93 0.93 1.89
CA MET A 70 7.40 2.16 2.47
C MET A 70 6.04 1.95 3.14
N PHE A 71 5.20 1.08 2.57
CA PHE A 71 3.93 0.67 3.18
C PHE A 71 4.18 0.02 4.54
N GLU A 72 5.13 -0.90 4.62
CA GLU A 72 5.50 -1.56 5.88
C GLU A 72 6.06 -0.56 6.89
N THR A 73 6.89 0.36 6.43
CA THR A 73 7.44 1.41 7.28
C THR A 73 6.33 2.30 7.85
N ALA A 74 5.38 2.71 7.02
CA ALA A 74 4.25 3.54 7.47
C ALA A 74 3.41 2.81 8.51
N GLN A 75 3.20 1.51 8.36
CA GLN A 75 2.44 0.72 9.33
C GLN A 75 3.16 0.56 10.67
N SER A 76 4.47 0.75 10.72
CA SER A 76 5.22 0.70 11.98
C SER A 76 4.91 1.89 12.88
N VAL A 77 4.29 2.93 12.34
CA VAL A 77 3.92 4.12 13.09
C VAL A 77 2.63 3.85 13.86
N SER A 78 2.59 4.23 15.13
CA SER A 78 1.42 4.05 15.99
C SER A 78 0.19 4.77 15.43
N GLY A 79 -0.93 4.08 15.36
CA GLY A 79 -2.18 4.62 14.83
C GLY A 79 -2.31 4.55 13.32
N VAL A 80 -1.31 3.99 12.61
CA VAL A 80 -1.39 3.81 11.17
C VAL A 80 -1.64 2.35 10.85
N GLY A 81 -2.86 2.04 10.43
CA GLY A 81 -3.22 0.72 9.96
C GLY A 81 -2.96 0.57 8.47
N PRO A 82 -3.23 -0.63 7.92
CA PRO A 82 -2.94 -0.90 6.50
C PRO A 82 -3.74 -0.02 5.54
N ARG A 83 -4.98 0.33 5.86
CA ARG A 83 -5.79 1.18 4.99
C ARG A 83 -5.24 2.60 4.90
N ILE A 84 -4.76 3.14 6.02
CA ILE A 84 -4.15 4.47 6.05
C ILE A 84 -2.80 4.44 5.32
N ALA A 85 -2.00 3.41 5.53
CA ALA A 85 -0.71 3.26 4.83
C ALA A 85 -0.91 3.17 3.31
N LEU A 86 -1.93 2.44 2.87
CA LEU A 86 -2.27 2.35 1.45
C LEU A 86 -2.73 3.71 0.91
N ALA A 87 -3.53 4.46 1.69
CA ALA A 87 -3.97 5.80 1.31
C ALA A 87 -2.79 6.76 1.17
N MET A 88 -1.79 6.65 2.03
CA MET A 88 -0.55 7.44 1.93
C MET A 88 0.12 7.23 0.58
N LEU A 89 0.28 5.98 0.17
CA LEU A 89 0.93 5.65 -1.10
C LEU A 89 0.04 5.91 -2.31
N SER A 90 -1.27 6.07 -2.11
CA SER A 90 -2.18 6.48 -3.18
C SER A 90 -2.10 7.98 -3.47
N VAL A 91 -1.71 8.78 -2.47
CA VAL A 91 -1.58 10.23 -2.58
C VAL A 91 -0.16 10.63 -2.92
N MET A 92 0.84 9.93 -2.40
CA MET A 92 2.26 10.23 -2.55
C MET A 92 3.01 9.01 -3.04
N GLY A 93 4.02 9.22 -3.89
CA GLY A 93 4.98 8.17 -4.20
C GLY A 93 5.84 7.84 -2.98
N PRO A 94 6.59 6.70 -3.01
CA PRO A 94 7.37 6.28 -1.85
C PRO A 94 8.45 7.30 -1.45
N ASP A 95 9.14 7.92 -2.40
CA ASP A 95 10.15 8.93 -2.10
C ASP A 95 9.55 10.19 -1.52
N GLU A 96 8.41 10.63 -2.06
CA GLU A 96 7.71 11.81 -1.58
C GLU A 96 7.23 11.60 -0.15
N LEU A 97 6.66 10.45 0.15
CA LEU A 97 6.20 10.12 1.49
C LEU A 97 7.37 10.03 2.47
N ARG A 98 8.46 9.38 2.06
CA ARG A 98 9.68 9.29 2.89
C ARG A 98 10.21 10.67 3.23
N THR A 99 10.25 11.58 2.25
CA THR A 99 10.70 12.95 2.44
C THR A 99 9.77 13.72 3.37
N ALA A 100 8.45 13.60 3.17
CA ALA A 100 7.48 14.28 4.02
C ALA A 100 7.59 13.86 5.48
N LEU A 101 7.75 12.56 5.73
CA LEU A 101 7.92 12.05 7.09
C LEU A 101 9.25 12.52 7.71
N ALA A 102 10.34 12.45 6.95
CA ALA A 102 11.66 12.84 7.45
C ALA A 102 11.76 14.34 7.73
N MET A 103 11.11 15.17 6.93
CA MET A 103 11.15 16.63 7.08
C MET A 103 10.08 17.18 8.01
N GLY A 104 9.18 16.33 8.49
CA GLY A 104 8.09 16.78 9.36
C GLY A 104 7.03 17.62 8.66
N ASP A 105 6.77 17.33 7.40
CA ASP A 105 5.81 18.08 6.59
C ASP A 105 4.37 17.67 6.94
N THR A 106 3.86 18.21 8.04
CA THR A 106 2.51 17.89 8.52
C THR A 106 1.43 18.36 7.55
N LYS A 107 1.70 19.41 6.78
CA LYS A 107 0.76 19.92 5.79
C LYS A 107 0.57 18.92 4.65
N ALA A 108 1.66 18.35 4.15
CA ALA A 108 1.58 17.31 3.12
C ALA A 108 0.90 16.06 3.65
N LEU A 109 1.25 15.63 4.87
CA LEU A 109 0.68 14.44 5.49
C LEU A 109 -0.81 14.59 5.78
N SER A 110 -1.28 15.79 6.13
CA SER A 110 -2.69 16.03 6.43
C SER A 110 -3.60 15.95 5.20
N LYS A 111 -3.04 15.95 3.99
CA LYS A 111 -3.82 15.76 2.75
C LYS A 111 -4.24 14.31 2.54
N ILE A 112 -3.67 13.39 3.30
CA ILE A 112 -3.95 11.96 3.15
C ILE A 112 -5.32 11.65 3.78
N PRO A 113 -6.23 10.97 3.05
CA PRO A 113 -7.53 10.59 3.60
C PRO A 113 -7.37 9.77 4.89
N GLY A 114 -8.13 10.13 5.91
CA GLY A 114 -8.06 9.46 7.22
C GLY A 114 -7.04 10.05 8.17
N ILE A 115 -6.22 11.01 7.73
CA ILE A 115 -5.23 11.71 8.56
C ILE A 115 -5.58 13.19 8.63
N GLY A 116 -5.87 13.68 9.83
CA GLY A 116 -6.02 15.10 10.09
C GLY A 116 -4.70 15.72 10.53
N PRO A 117 -4.66 17.05 10.75
CA PRO A 117 -3.41 17.74 11.16
C PRO A 117 -2.79 17.20 12.45
N MET A 118 -3.61 16.82 13.43
CA MET A 118 -3.12 16.26 14.69
C MET A 118 -2.47 14.90 14.49
N SER A 119 -3.08 14.04 13.67
CA SER A 119 -2.54 12.74 13.35
C SER A 119 -1.25 12.86 12.53
N ALA A 120 -1.19 13.82 11.61
CA ALA A 120 0.01 14.06 10.81
C ALA A 120 1.19 14.45 11.71
N GLN A 121 0.96 15.25 12.74
CA GLN A 121 1.99 15.63 13.70
C GLN A 121 2.50 14.42 14.49
N ARG A 122 1.63 13.45 14.78
CA ARG A 122 2.03 12.23 15.49
C ARG A 122 2.92 11.32 14.66
N LEU A 123 2.77 11.33 13.34
CA LEU A 123 3.57 10.48 12.45
C LEU A 123 5.04 10.88 12.45
N VAL A 124 5.31 12.18 12.52
CA VAL A 124 6.66 12.71 12.37
C VAL A 124 7.62 12.25 13.47
N PRO A 125 7.29 12.35 14.76
CA PRO A 125 8.22 11.93 15.81
C PRO A 125 8.57 10.45 15.79
N GLU A 126 7.66 9.60 15.30
CA GLU A 126 7.86 8.15 15.31
C GLU A 126 8.65 7.65 14.13
N THR A 127 8.68 8.41 13.02
CA THR A 127 9.36 7.99 11.80
C THR A 127 10.70 8.69 11.60
N LYS A 128 10.97 9.72 12.34
CA LYS A 128 12.28 10.35 12.38
C LYS A 128 13.24 9.51 13.22
#